data_fe27a5fefcd33b08780581d4d2595506
#
_entry.id   fe27a5fefcd33b08780581d4d2595506
#
_cell.length_a   1.000
_cell.length_b   1.000
_cell.length_c   1.000
_cell.angle_alpha   90.00
_cell.angle_beta   90.00
_cell.angle_gamma   90.00
#
_symmetry.space_group_name_H-M   'P 1'
#
loop_
_entity.id
_entity.type
_entity.pdbx_description
1 polymer ?
#
loop_
_entity_poly.entity_id
_entity_poly.type
_entity_poly.pdbx_seq_one_letter_code
_entity_poly.pdbx_strand_id
1 'polypeptide(L)'
;MLRIRLHTHRTLPFLLACLSALTPLSSASSDAAVQAAGADSRYERVARSPDGIGKRYMGREIAGVMGWEGAQWLERESRAREERPELLLRELALAPGMTVADIGAGTGYYTWQLAKQVGPGGRVYAVDVQPEMIRMLDSQMAKRGVRNVVSVLGSETTVKLPPASVDLAIMVDVYHELAYPAEVLDSIVEALKPGGRVVFVEYRAEDPSVAIKPLHKMSERQVRREATAHGLKWERSITSLPLQHAIVFRKP
;
A
#
# COMPACT_ATOMS: atom_id res chain seq x y z
N MET A 1 83.90 1.49 -1.42
CA MET A 1 84.41 0.77 -2.61
C MET A 1 83.22 0.38 -3.46
N LEU A 2 83.05 1.08 -4.55
CA LEU A 2 83.26 0.71 -5.95
C LEU A 2 82.16 -0.22 -6.45
N ARG A 3 81.49 0.01 -7.52
CA ARG A 3 81.66 0.70 -8.83
C ARG A 3 80.37 0.91 -9.52
N ILE A 4 80.31 2.08 -10.18
CA ILE A 4 79.36 2.52 -11.19
C ILE A 4 79.54 1.67 -12.45
N ARG A 5 78.40 1.28 -13.12
CA ARG A 5 78.38 1.12 -14.59
C ARG A 5 77.10 1.70 -15.17
N LEU A 6 77.26 2.77 -15.89
CA LEU A 6 76.35 3.26 -16.92
C LEU A 6 76.30 2.30 -18.11
N HIS A 7 75.12 2.12 -18.67
CA HIS A 7 74.97 1.76 -20.07
C HIS A 7 73.83 2.55 -20.71
N THR A 8 74.14 3.09 -21.82
CA THR A 8 73.51 4.11 -22.65
C THR A 8 72.45 3.54 -23.60
N HIS A 9 71.41 4.34 -23.81
CA HIS A 9 70.62 4.58 -25.07
C HIS A 9 70.05 3.44 -25.86
N ARG A 10 68.71 3.50 -26.05
CA ARG A 10 68.08 3.54 -27.38
C ARG A 10 66.65 4.01 -27.26
N THR A 11 66.38 5.19 -27.82
CA THR A 11 65.05 5.76 -28.10
C THR A 11 64.40 5.06 -29.27
N LEU A 12 63.17 4.63 -29.12
CA LEU A 12 62.26 4.34 -30.24
C LEU A 12 60.93 5.07 -29.96
N PRO A 13 60.31 5.73 -30.95
CA PRO A 13 59.06 6.42 -30.79
C PRO A 13 57.90 5.44 -30.87
N PHE A 14 57.04 5.38 -29.87
CA PHE A 14 55.77 4.66 -29.95
C PHE A 14 54.71 5.61 -30.51
N LEU A 15 54.14 5.21 -31.64
CA LEU A 15 52.93 5.82 -32.21
C LEU A 15 51.78 5.69 -31.20
N LEU A 16 51.17 6.80 -30.85
CA LEU A 16 49.92 6.87 -30.06
C LEU A 16 48.77 6.62 -31.01
N ALA A 17 48.23 5.38 -31.02
CA ALA A 17 46.97 5.06 -31.64
C ALA A 17 45.84 5.46 -30.66
N CYS A 18 45.13 6.58 -30.96
CA CYS A 18 43.87 6.89 -30.27
C CYS A 18 42.79 5.93 -30.67
N LEU A 19 42.51 4.93 -29.80
CA LEU A 19 41.28 4.12 -29.87
C LEU A 19 40.18 4.90 -29.13
N SER A 20 39.33 5.58 -29.91
CA SER A 20 38.08 6.17 -29.40
C SER A 20 37.13 5.00 -29.02
N ALA A 21 37.07 4.68 -27.73
CA ALA A 21 36.04 3.81 -27.17
C ALA A 21 34.70 4.56 -27.20
N LEU A 22 33.84 4.24 -28.16
CA LEU A 22 32.40 4.57 -28.12
C LEU A 22 31.78 3.75 -26.99
N THR A 23 31.53 4.37 -25.84
CA THR A 23 30.68 3.82 -24.81
C THR A 23 29.22 3.85 -25.30
N PRO A 24 28.46 2.74 -25.25
CA PRO A 24 27.03 2.80 -25.53
C PRO A 24 26.35 3.62 -24.46
N LEU A 25 25.69 4.74 -24.86
CA LEU A 25 24.76 5.45 -23.99
C LEU A 25 23.67 4.47 -23.56
N SER A 26 23.58 4.28 -22.25
CA SER A 26 22.62 3.41 -21.58
C SER A 26 21.18 3.80 -21.94
N SER A 27 20.42 2.83 -22.47
CA SER A 27 18.97 2.92 -22.72
C SER A 27 18.11 2.98 -21.44
N ALA A 28 18.73 3.03 -20.25
CA ALA A 28 18.04 3.04 -18.97
C ALA A 28 17.19 4.30 -18.70
N SER A 29 17.50 5.42 -19.39
CA SER A 29 16.73 6.66 -19.19
C SER A 29 15.41 6.70 -19.95
N SER A 30 15.25 5.91 -21.02
CA SER A 30 14.00 5.85 -21.80
C SER A 30 12.92 5.01 -21.09
N ASP A 31 13.30 3.92 -20.45
CA ASP A 31 12.35 3.03 -19.76
C ASP A 31 11.78 3.66 -18.50
N ALA A 32 12.60 4.39 -17.74
CA ALA A 32 12.12 5.14 -16.57
C ALA A 32 11.19 6.30 -16.97
N ALA A 33 11.46 6.98 -18.08
CA ALA A 33 10.60 8.04 -18.60
C ALA A 33 9.29 7.50 -19.18
N VAL A 34 9.31 6.32 -19.84
CA VAL A 34 8.12 5.64 -20.36
C VAL A 34 7.26 5.09 -19.22
N GLN A 35 7.85 4.56 -18.15
CA GLN A 35 7.11 4.13 -16.97
C GLN A 35 6.49 5.31 -16.20
N ALA A 36 7.21 6.43 -16.07
CA ALA A 36 6.67 7.64 -15.45
C ALA A 36 5.53 8.27 -16.29
N ALA A 37 5.64 8.26 -17.63
CA ALA A 37 4.59 8.74 -18.52
C ALA A 37 3.36 7.82 -18.51
N GLY A 38 3.55 6.49 -18.36
CA GLY A 38 2.46 5.51 -18.26
C GLY A 38 1.68 5.62 -16.93
N ALA A 39 2.35 5.91 -15.82
CA ALA A 39 1.71 6.12 -14.52
C ALA A 39 0.86 7.40 -14.49
N ASP A 40 1.31 8.47 -15.15
CA ASP A 40 0.58 9.75 -15.22
C ASP A 40 -0.68 9.65 -16.12
N SER A 41 -0.73 8.72 -17.08
CA SER A 41 -1.89 8.51 -17.96
C SER A 41 -3.11 7.88 -17.26
N ARG A 42 -2.93 7.23 -16.11
CA ARG A 42 -4.02 6.63 -15.31
C ARG A 42 -4.75 7.67 -14.47
N TYR A 43 -4.18 8.85 -14.29
CA TYR A 43 -4.66 9.90 -13.41
C TYR A 43 -4.95 11.20 -14.17
N GLU A 44 -6.06 11.85 -13.81
CA GLU A 44 -6.42 13.18 -14.29
C GLU A 44 -6.04 14.23 -13.24
N ARG A 45 -5.37 15.30 -13.64
CA ARG A 45 -5.14 16.48 -12.79
C ARG A 45 -6.39 17.35 -12.82
N VAL A 46 -6.88 17.72 -11.64
CA VAL A 46 -8.06 18.58 -11.48
C VAL A 46 -7.78 19.71 -10.49
N ALA A 47 -8.63 20.72 -10.48
CA ALA A 47 -8.59 21.74 -9.44
C ALA A 47 -8.77 21.05 -8.07
N ARG A 48 -7.85 21.30 -7.15
CA ARG A 48 -7.86 20.69 -5.81
C ARG A 48 -9.05 21.18 -5.03
N SER A 49 -9.90 20.27 -4.57
CA SER A 49 -10.93 20.57 -3.56
C SER A 49 -10.32 20.70 -2.15
N PRO A 50 -11.01 21.26 -1.16
CA PRO A 50 -10.46 21.45 0.19
C PRO A 50 -9.91 20.18 0.85
N ASP A 51 -10.54 19.02 0.60
CA ASP A 51 -10.16 17.72 1.17
C ASP A 51 -9.49 16.78 0.14
N GLY A 52 -9.28 17.24 -1.09
CA GLY A 52 -8.68 16.45 -2.16
C GLY A 52 -7.20 16.75 -2.39
N ILE A 53 -6.54 15.93 -3.20
CA ILE A 53 -5.13 16.15 -3.60
C ILE A 53 -4.99 16.75 -5.00
N GLY A 54 -6.11 17.13 -5.68
CA GLY A 54 -6.10 17.63 -7.06
C GLY A 54 -5.78 16.57 -8.10
N LYS A 55 -6.00 15.31 -7.77
CA LYS A 55 -5.81 14.14 -8.62
C LYS A 55 -7.09 13.31 -8.65
N ARG A 56 -7.46 12.84 -9.84
CA ARG A 56 -8.63 11.99 -10.03
C ARG A 56 -8.21 10.63 -10.59
N TYR A 57 -8.82 9.58 -10.06
CA TYR A 57 -8.68 8.22 -10.57
C TYR A 57 -10.03 7.64 -10.93
N MET A 58 -10.18 7.14 -12.16
CA MET A 58 -11.40 6.53 -12.66
C MET A 58 -12.68 7.34 -12.33
N GLY A 59 -12.58 8.69 -12.41
CA GLY A 59 -13.71 9.61 -12.24
C GLY A 59 -13.94 10.14 -10.81
N ARG A 60 -13.26 9.63 -9.76
CA ARG A 60 -13.29 10.21 -8.41
C ARG A 60 -12.06 11.06 -8.11
N GLU A 61 -12.22 12.18 -7.41
CA GLU A 61 -11.08 12.87 -6.80
C GLU A 61 -10.58 12.08 -5.59
N ILE A 62 -9.26 11.99 -5.43
CA ILE A 62 -8.62 11.29 -4.33
C ILE A 62 -8.59 12.23 -3.12
N ALA A 63 -8.99 11.72 -1.95
CA ALA A 63 -8.92 12.45 -0.69
C ALA A 63 -7.47 12.69 -0.24
N GLY A 64 -7.25 13.73 0.54
CA GLY A 64 -5.98 13.93 1.24
C GLY A 64 -5.82 12.90 2.36
N VAL A 65 -4.64 12.30 2.48
CA VAL A 65 -4.34 11.34 3.55
C VAL A 65 -4.41 12.02 4.92
N MET A 66 -4.96 11.31 5.90
CA MET A 66 -4.90 11.74 7.30
C MET A 66 -3.46 11.61 7.82
N GLY A 67 -2.86 12.71 8.25
CA GLY A 67 -1.53 12.71 8.88
C GLY A 67 -1.54 11.98 10.23
N TRP A 68 -0.39 11.51 10.66
CA TRP A 68 -0.19 10.83 11.95
C TRP A 68 -0.62 11.69 13.16
N GLU A 69 -0.67 13.00 13.02
CA GLU A 69 -1.20 13.93 14.02
C GLU A 69 -2.67 13.64 14.36
N GLY A 70 -3.40 13.04 13.41
CA GLY A 70 -4.77 12.56 13.57
C GLY A 70 -4.91 11.20 14.26
N ALA A 71 -3.83 10.58 14.72
CA ALA A 71 -3.84 9.22 15.31
C ALA A 71 -4.83 9.04 16.47
N GLN A 72 -5.09 10.10 17.24
CA GLN A 72 -6.08 10.06 18.34
C GLN A 72 -7.50 9.76 17.84
N TRP A 73 -7.83 10.17 16.61
CA TRP A 73 -9.11 9.83 15.99
C TRP A 73 -9.27 8.32 15.79
N LEU A 74 -8.19 7.61 15.48
CA LEU A 74 -8.20 6.16 15.30
C LEU A 74 -8.42 5.38 16.60
N GLU A 75 -8.12 5.98 17.75
CA GLU A 75 -8.25 5.37 19.08
C GLU A 75 -9.42 5.95 19.89
N ARG A 76 -10.33 6.72 19.26
CA ARG A 76 -11.48 7.32 19.96
C ARG A 76 -12.37 6.23 20.58
N GLU A 77 -12.85 6.47 21.80
CA GLU A 77 -13.67 5.51 22.55
C GLU A 77 -15.00 5.17 21.83
N SER A 78 -15.55 6.12 21.07
CA SER A 78 -16.78 5.91 20.30
C SER A 78 -16.61 4.93 19.13
N ARG A 79 -15.39 4.70 18.64
CA ARG A 79 -15.07 3.93 17.42
C ARG A 79 -15.69 2.52 17.45
N ALA A 80 -15.54 1.82 18.58
CA ALA A 80 -16.08 0.46 18.71
C ALA A 80 -17.61 0.41 18.53
N ARG A 81 -18.34 1.43 18.99
CA ARG A 81 -19.79 1.55 18.84
C ARG A 81 -20.18 2.01 17.44
N GLU A 82 -19.42 2.91 16.85
CA GLU A 82 -19.69 3.50 15.54
C GLU A 82 -19.39 2.54 14.38
N GLU A 83 -18.28 1.81 14.46
CA GLU A 83 -17.81 0.96 13.37
C GLU A 83 -18.11 -0.53 13.57
N ARG A 84 -18.36 -0.97 14.81
CA ARG A 84 -18.68 -2.36 15.16
C ARG A 84 -17.63 -3.36 14.60
N PRO A 85 -16.33 -3.20 14.95
CA PRO A 85 -15.26 -4.03 14.41
C PRO A 85 -15.49 -5.54 14.62
N GLU A 86 -16.18 -5.92 15.67
CA GLU A 86 -16.51 -7.33 15.94
C GLU A 86 -17.44 -7.94 14.89
N LEU A 87 -18.31 -7.13 14.25
CA LEU A 87 -19.15 -7.59 13.12
C LEU A 87 -18.29 -7.81 11.90
N LEU A 88 -17.45 -6.83 11.55
CA LEU A 88 -16.53 -6.95 10.43
C LEU A 88 -15.63 -8.18 10.58
N LEU A 89 -14.94 -8.30 11.70
CA LEU A 89 -14.00 -9.40 11.96
C LEU A 89 -14.65 -10.78 11.85
N ARG A 90 -15.91 -10.93 12.32
CA ARG A 90 -16.67 -12.16 12.15
C ARG A 90 -16.95 -12.48 10.67
N GLU A 91 -17.34 -11.45 9.92
CA GLU A 91 -17.67 -11.59 8.49
C GLU A 91 -16.44 -11.84 7.61
N LEU A 92 -15.23 -11.46 8.06
CA LEU A 92 -14.00 -11.76 7.34
C LEU A 92 -13.71 -13.27 7.26
N ALA A 93 -14.29 -14.06 8.16
CA ALA A 93 -14.12 -15.51 8.23
C ALA A 93 -12.64 -15.93 8.18
N LEU A 94 -11.82 -15.34 9.05
CA LEU A 94 -10.40 -15.65 9.16
C LEU A 94 -10.23 -17.01 9.85
N ALA A 95 -9.37 -17.86 9.29
CA ALA A 95 -8.98 -19.12 9.88
C ALA A 95 -7.63 -19.00 10.62
N PRO A 96 -7.41 -19.77 11.69
CA PRO A 96 -6.09 -19.90 12.30
C PRO A 96 -5.01 -20.28 11.28
N GLY A 97 -3.85 -19.66 11.38
CA GLY A 97 -2.73 -19.90 10.47
C GLY A 97 -2.72 -19.03 9.19
N MET A 98 -3.78 -18.26 8.93
CA MET A 98 -3.80 -17.34 7.76
C MET A 98 -2.76 -16.22 7.89
N THR A 99 -2.28 -15.77 6.73
CA THR A 99 -1.50 -14.54 6.60
C THR A 99 -2.40 -13.42 6.10
N VAL A 100 -2.53 -12.35 6.89
CA VAL A 100 -3.37 -11.19 6.60
C VAL A 100 -2.50 -9.96 6.40
N ALA A 101 -2.87 -9.07 5.49
CA ALA A 101 -2.26 -7.75 5.33
C ALA A 101 -3.29 -6.67 5.72
N ASP A 102 -2.96 -5.87 6.72
CA ASP A 102 -3.69 -4.67 7.15
C ASP A 102 -3.01 -3.47 6.49
N ILE A 103 -3.63 -2.93 5.45
CA ILE A 103 -3.04 -1.86 4.61
C ILE A 103 -3.58 -0.51 5.08
N GLY A 104 -2.68 0.44 5.38
CA GLY A 104 -3.01 1.67 6.09
C GLY A 104 -3.35 1.37 7.55
N ALA A 105 -2.52 0.54 8.19
CA ALA A 105 -2.79 0.00 9.52
C ALA A 105 -2.87 1.07 10.64
N GLY A 106 -2.33 2.26 10.38
CA GLY A 106 -2.32 3.37 11.34
C GLY A 106 -1.69 2.97 12.67
N THR A 107 -2.41 3.18 13.77
CA THR A 107 -1.98 2.81 15.13
C THR A 107 -2.12 1.32 15.46
N GLY A 108 -2.68 0.50 14.53
CA GLY A 108 -2.88 -0.92 14.73
C GLY A 108 -4.22 -1.31 15.36
N TYR A 109 -5.24 -0.44 15.28
CA TYR A 109 -6.56 -0.69 15.86
C TYR A 109 -7.18 -1.99 15.39
N TYR A 110 -7.11 -2.32 14.10
CA TYR A 110 -7.55 -3.60 13.55
C TYR A 110 -6.45 -4.66 13.61
N THR A 111 -5.19 -4.28 13.45
CA THR A 111 -4.04 -5.19 13.38
C THR A 111 -4.00 -6.21 14.52
N TRP A 112 -4.13 -5.75 15.80
CA TRP A 112 -4.06 -6.66 16.95
C TRP A 112 -5.25 -7.63 17.01
N GLN A 113 -6.41 -7.21 16.54
CA GLN A 113 -7.62 -8.03 16.49
C GLN A 113 -7.50 -9.12 15.42
N LEU A 114 -6.98 -8.75 14.23
CA LEU A 114 -6.65 -9.68 13.15
C LEU A 114 -5.60 -10.70 13.62
N ALA A 115 -4.54 -10.22 14.28
CA ALA A 115 -3.48 -11.07 14.84
C ALA A 115 -4.01 -12.09 15.86
N LYS A 116 -4.97 -11.68 16.70
CA LYS A 116 -5.65 -12.57 17.64
C LYS A 116 -6.45 -13.65 16.92
N GLN A 117 -7.17 -13.29 15.84
CA GLN A 117 -8.00 -14.25 15.10
C GLN A 117 -7.19 -15.29 14.35
N VAL A 118 -6.11 -14.87 13.66
CA VAL A 118 -5.26 -15.82 12.92
C VAL A 118 -4.40 -16.67 13.86
N GLY A 119 -4.28 -16.28 15.13
CA GLY A 119 -3.57 -17.03 16.17
C GLY A 119 -2.06 -17.09 15.96
N PRO A 120 -1.33 -17.79 16.84
CA PRO A 120 0.13 -17.79 16.86
C PRO A 120 0.77 -18.46 15.64
N GLY A 121 0.05 -19.32 14.93
CA GLY A 121 0.49 -19.93 13.66
C GLY A 121 0.25 -19.05 12.43
N GLY A 122 -0.54 -17.98 12.56
CA GLY A 122 -0.80 -17.01 11.51
C GLY A 122 0.10 -15.78 11.62
N ARG A 123 -0.04 -14.87 10.65
CA ARG A 123 0.73 -13.63 10.60
C ARG A 123 -0.11 -12.47 10.13
N VAL A 124 0.14 -11.27 10.65
CA VAL A 124 -0.39 -10.04 10.12
C VAL A 124 0.75 -9.14 9.67
N TYR A 125 0.75 -8.76 8.39
CA TYR A 125 1.55 -7.66 7.89
C TYR A 125 0.77 -6.37 8.11
N ALA A 126 1.28 -5.48 8.95
CA ALA A 126 0.70 -4.16 9.19
C ALA A 126 1.48 -3.14 8.36
N VAL A 127 0.86 -2.68 7.27
CA VAL A 127 1.51 -1.81 6.28
C VAL A 127 1.01 -0.38 6.47
N ASP A 128 1.92 0.56 6.62
CA ASP A 128 1.60 1.99 6.58
C ASP A 128 2.70 2.75 5.84
N VAL A 129 2.38 3.92 5.29
CA VAL A 129 3.35 4.77 4.58
C VAL A 129 4.01 5.80 5.50
N GLN A 130 3.44 6.02 6.69
CA GLN A 130 3.91 7.00 7.67
C GLN A 130 4.77 6.30 8.73
N PRO A 131 6.07 6.60 8.84
CA PRO A 131 6.94 5.97 9.84
C PRO A 131 6.51 6.27 11.28
N GLU A 132 5.81 7.38 11.52
CA GLU A 132 5.21 7.72 12.81
C GLU A 132 4.12 6.71 13.20
N MET A 133 3.23 6.37 12.28
CA MET A 133 2.19 5.35 12.48
C MET A 133 2.81 3.99 12.79
N ILE A 134 3.83 3.57 12.03
CA ILE A 134 4.58 2.32 12.30
C ILE A 134 5.15 2.31 13.72
N ARG A 135 5.76 3.40 14.19
CA ARG A 135 6.29 3.47 15.57
C ARG A 135 5.18 3.35 16.62
N MET A 136 4.02 3.99 16.39
CA MET A 136 2.87 3.89 17.29
C MET A 136 2.31 2.47 17.31
N LEU A 137 2.15 1.85 16.15
CA LEU A 137 1.69 0.47 15.98
C LEU A 137 2.61 -0.50 16.72
N ASP A 138 3.92 -0.43 16.52
CA ASP A 138 4.90 -1.29 17.20
C ASP A 138 4.80 -1.16 18.73
N SER A 139 4.67 0.06 19.23
CA SER A 139 4.47 0.33 20.66
C SER A 139 3.17 -0.30 21.17
N GLN A 140 2.07 -0.21 20.41
CA GLN A 140 0.79 -0.82 20.78
C GLN A 140 0.84 -2.35 20.77
N MET A 141 1.48 -2.95 19.76
CA MET A 141 1.64 -4.41 19.68
C MET A 141 2.49 -4.93 20.85
N ALA A 142 3.58 -4.24 21.18
CA ALA A 142 4.42 -4.58 22.32
C ALA A 142 3.65 -4.51 23.67
N LYS A 143 2.91 -3.42 23.90
CA LYS A 143 2.06 -3.27 25.11
C LYS A 143 1.00 -4.36 25.25
N ARG A 144 0.45 -4.84 24.13
CA ARG A 144 -0.56 -5.91 24.09
C ARG A 144 0.04 -7.31 24.11
N GLY A 145 1.38 -7.45 24.04
CA GLY A 145 2.07 -8.75 23.97
C GLY A 145 1.81 -9.50 22.65
N VAL A 146 1.42 -8.81 21.59
CA VAL A 146 1.17 -9.40 20.27
C VAL A 146 2.52 -9.65 19.58
N ARG A 147 2.75 -10.88 19.08
CA ARG A 147 4.05 -11.32 18.52
C ARG A 147 3.99 -11.79 17.07
N ASN A 148 2.81 -11.95 16.51
CA ASN A 148 2.59 -12.43 15.15
C ASN A 148 2.24 -11.30 14.16
N VAL A 149 2.68 -10.08 14.47
CA VAL A 149 2.57 -8.90 13.62
C VAL A 149 3.94 -8.53 13.08
N VAL A 150 4.02 -8.20 11.81
CA VAL A 150 5.20 -7.65 11.14
C VAL A 150 4.81 -6.28 10.57
N SER A 151 5.36 -5.22 11.12
CA SER A 151 5.18 -3.87 10.59
C SER A 151 6.02 -3.66 9.33
N VAL A 152 5.42 -3.04 8.32
CA VAL A 152 6.05 -2.80 7.02
C VAL A 152 5.86 -1.33 6.64
N LEU A 153 6.96 -0.62 6.45
CA LEU A 153 6.92 0.72 5.88
C LEU A 153 6.75 0.60 4.36
N GLY A 154 5.51 0.77 3.90
CA GLY A 154 5.12 0.80 2.51
C GLY A 154 5.63 2.05 1.78
N SER A 155 5.06 2.31 0.63
CA SER A 155 5.19 3.59 -0.07
C SER A 155 3.85 3.96 -0.71
N GLU A 156 3.76 5.16 -1.28
CA GLU A 156 2.55 5.60 -1.97
C GLU A 156 2.16 4.73 -3.16
N THR A 157 3.06 3.88 -3.67
CA THR A 157 2.85 3.06 -4.87
C THR A 157 2.95 1.55 -4.64
N THR A 158 3.42 1.11 -3.48
CA THR A 158 3.58 -0.33 -3.21
C THR A 158 3.48 -0.67 -1.72
N VAL A 159 2.82 -1.78 -1.42
CA VAL A 159 2.71 -2.35 -0.08
C VAL A 159 3.98 -3.08 0.37
N LYS A 160 4.94 -3.30 -0.51
CA LYS A 160 6.23 -3.98 -0.25
C LYS A 160 6.10 -5.35 0.42
N LEU A 161 5.08 -6.11 0.09
CA LEU A 161 4.88 -7.46 0.56
C LEU A 161 5.42 -8.49 -0.45
N PRO A 162 5.87 -9.66 0.01
CA PRO A 162 6.32 -10.71 -0.91
C PRO A 162 5.17 -11.18 -1.82
N PRO A 163 5.45 -11.52 -3.09
CA PRO A 163 4.44 -12.09 -3.98
C PRO A 163 3.79 -13.36 -3.43
N ALA A 164 2.51 -13.55 -3.71
CA ALA A 164 1.73 -14.73 -3.35
C ALA A 164 1.90 -15.19 -1.88
N SER A 165 1.99 -14.24 -0.95
CA SER A 165 2.24 -14.50 0.47
C SER A 165 1.01 -14.27 1.37
N VAL A 166 -0.01 -13.57 0.88
CA VAL A 166 -1.14 -13.07 1.68
C VAL A 166 -2.43 -13.81 1.30
N ASP A 167 -3.16 -14.29 2.30
CA ASP A 167 -4.47 -14.94 2.12
C ASP A 167 -5.60 -13.90 2.06
N LEU A 168 -5.47 -12.80 2.81
CA LEU A 168 -6.42 -11.69 2.82
C LEU A 168 -5.71 -10.37 3.04
N ALA A 169 -5.98 -9.39 2.19
CA ALA A 169 -5.62 -7.98 2.40
C ALA A 169 -6.88 -7.19 2.80
N ILE A 170 -6.76 -6.27 3.74
CA ILE A 170 -7.86 -5.39 4.18
C ILE A 170 -7.38 -3.94 4.20
N MET A 171 -8.25 -3.04 3.78
CA MET A 171 -8.12 -1.59 3.92
C MET A 171 -9.36 -1.08 4.65
N VAL A 172 -9.19 -0.38 5.77
CA VAL A 172 -10.29 0.18 6.56
C VAL A 172 -10.19 1.70 6.57
N ASP A 173 -11.07 2.35 5.82
CA ASP A 173 -11.10 3.79 5.63
C ASP A 173 -9.77 4.35 5.10
N VAL A 174 -9.20 3.69 4.10
CA VAL A 174 -7.86 3.99 3.56
C VAL A 174 -7.87 4.13 2.05
N TYR A 175 -8.64 3.31 1.32
CA TYR A 175 -8.52 3.24 -0.13
C TYR A 175 -8.84 4.57 -0.82
N HIS A 176 -9.76 5.35 -0.26
CA HIS A 176 -10.13 6.68 -0.76
C HIS A 176 -8.98 7.71 -0.67
N GLU A 177 -7.99 7.48 0.21
CA GLU A 177 -6.84 8.36 0.45
C GLU A 177 -5.58 7.96 -0.33
N LEU A 178 -5.55 6.80 -0.99
CA LEU A 178 -4.36 6.36 -1.71
C LEU A 178 -4.02 7.30 -2.86
N ALA A 179 -2.85 7.94 -2.81
CA ALA A 179 -2.40 8.88 -3.84
C ALA A 179 -2.16 8.20 -5.19
N TYR A 180 -1.85 6.90 -5.19
CA TYR A 180 -1.63 6.06 -6.36
C TYR A 180 -2.38 4.73 -6.24
N PRO A 181 -3.74 4.77 -6.24
CA PRO A 181 -4.56 3.58 -5.99
C PRO A 181 -4.34 2.46 -7.00
N ALA A 182 -4.02 2.77 -8.27
CA ALA A 182 -3.76 1.75 -9.27
C ALA A 182 -2.50 0.93 -8.94
N GLU A 183 -1.39 1.61 -8.64
CA GLU A 183 -0.11 0.99 -8.31
C GLU A 183 -0.20 0.18 -7.01
N VAL A 184 -0.88 0.73 -6.00
CA VAL A 184 -1.08 0.03 -4.73
C VAL A 184 -1.95 -1.22 -4.93
N LEU A 185 -3.03 -1.14 -5.73
CA LEU A 185 -3.85 -2.31 -6.05
C LEU A 185 -3.05 -3.37 -6.81
N ASP A 186 -2.25 -2.98 -7.81
CA ASP A 186 -1.38 -3.91 -8.54
C ASP A 186 -0.45 -4.63 -7.55
N SER A 187 0.17 -3.91 -6.61
CA SER A 187 1.06 -4.50 -5.60
C SER A 187 0.33 -5.40 -4.59
N ILE A 188 -0.92 -5.07 -4.22
CA ILE A 188 -1.76 -5.93 -3.38
C ILE A 188 -2.12 -7.22 -4.13
N VAL A 189 -2.52 -7.10 -5.40
CA VAL A 189 -2.84 -8.27 -6.25
C VAL A 189 -1.62 -9.17 -6.40
N GLU A 190 -0.42 -8.63 -6.57
CA GLU A 190 0.82 -9.39 -6.60
C GLU A 190 1.04 -10.15 -5.28
N ALA A 191 0.88 -9.48 -4.14
CA ALA A 191 1.06 -10.06 -2.81
C ALA A 191 0.02 -11.14 -2.47
N LEU A 192 -1.19 -11.07 -3.01
CA LEU A 192 -2.23 -12.06 -2.78
C LEU A 192 -1.89 -13.42 -3.41
N LYS A 193 -2.10 -14.49 -2.65
CA LYS A 193 -2.12 -15.87 -3.18
C LYS A 193 -3.24 -16.04 -4.21
N PRO A 194 -3.15 -17.00 -5.16
CA PRO A 194 -4.30 -17.41 -5.97
C PRO A 194 -5.48 -17.76 -5.05
N GLY A 195 -6.67 -17.25 -5.35
CA GLY A 195 -7.84 -17.39 -4.50
C GLY A 195 -7.84 -16.49 -3.24
N GLY A 196 -6.79 -15.71 -2.99
CA GLY A 196 -6.73 -14.74 -1.89
C GLY A 196 -7.76 -13.62 -2.05
N ARG A 197 -8.12 -12.98 -0.95
CA ARG A 197 -9.17 -11.96 -0.93
C ARG A 197 -8.59 -10.57 -0.63
N VAL A 198 -9.22 -9.54 -1.18
CA VAL A 198 -9.05 -8.16 -0.73
C VAL A 198 -10.40 -7.61 -0.26
N VAL A 199 -10.39 -6.87 0.84
CA VAL A 199 -11.57 -6.29 1.46
C VAL A 199 -11.37 -4.77 1.57
N PHE A 200 -12.28 -4.03 0.93
CA PHE A 200 -12.37 -2.58 1.05
C PHE A 200 -13.47 -2.27 2.07
N VAL A 201 -13.10 -1.67 3.19
CA VAL A 201 -14.04 -1.18 4.19
C VAL A 201 -14.05 0.32 4.10
N GLU A 202 -15.20 0.89 3.73
CA GLU A 202 -15.33 2.31 3.42
C GLU A 202 -16.64 2.87 3.97
N TYR A 203 -16.65 4.13 4.38
CA TYR A 203 -17.89 4.82 4.71
C TYR A 203 -18.79 4.92 3.46
N ARG A 204 -20.07 4.60 3.64
CA ARG A 204 -21.03 4.55 2.51
C ARG A 204 -21.28 5.93 1.91
N ALA A 205 -20.88 6.13 0.65
CA ALA A 205 -21.20 7.34 -0.10
C ALA A 205 -22.67 7.40 -0.50
N GLU A 206 -23.35 6.26 -0.58
CA GLU A 206 -24.77 6.14 -0.91
C GLU A 206 -25.69 6.64 0.21
N ASP A 207 -25.18 6.71 1.44
CA ASP A 207 -25.96 7.10 2.62
C ASP A 207 -25.65 8.55 3.01
N PRO A 208 -26.59 9.49 2.79
CA PRO A 208 -26.40 10.88 3.15
C PRO A 208 -26.36 11.11 4.68
N SER A 209 -26.86 10.17 5.48
CA SER A 209 -26.83 10.27 6.96
C SER A 209 -25.46 9.99 7.55
N VAL A 210 -24.54 9.37 6.81
CA VAL A 210 -23.16 9.16 7.25
C VAL A 210 -22.41 10.49 7.25
N ALA A 211 -22.18 11.03 8.45
CA ALA A 211 -21.57 12.35 8.68
C ALA A 211 -20.06 12.37 8.52
N ILE A 212 -19.57 11.92 7.36
CA ILE A 212 -18.16 11.92 6.96
C ILE A 212 -18.02 12.81 5.71
N LYS A 213 -16.88 13.47 5.58
CA LYS A 213 -16.56 14.33 4.44
C LYS A 213 -16.72 13.57 3.11
N PRO A 214 -17.25 14.21 2.06
CA PRO A 214 -17.60 13.51 0.81
C PRO A 214 -16.48 12.70 0.17
N LEU A 215 -15.22 13.22 0.16
CA LEU A 215 -14.09 12.51 -0.45
C LEU A 215 -13.59 11.33 0.42
N HIS A 216 -13.94 11.29 1.71
CA HIS A 216 -13.62 10.19 2.61
C HIS A 216 -14.73 9.14 2.69
N LYS A 217 -15.60 9.10 1.68
CA LYS A 217 -16.63 8.07 1.48
C LYS A 217 -16.50 7.46 0.10
N MET A 218 -16.76 6.18 -0.03
CA MET A 218 -16.78 5.54 -1.34
C MET A 218 -18.09 4.78 -1.58
N SER A 219 -18.58 4.81 -2.81
CA SER A 219 -19.69 3.97 -3.22
C SER A 219 -19.21 2.56 -3.60
N GLU A 220 -20.02 1.54 -3.32
CA GLU A 220 -19.76 0.18 -3.77
C GLU A 220 -19.48 0.13 -5.27
N ARG A 221 -20.28 0.86 -6.05
CA ARG A 221 -20.12 0.95 -7.51
C ARG A 221 -18.72 1.43 -7.90
N GLN A 222 -18.17 2.46 -7.21
CA GLN A 222 -16.86 3.00 -7.52
C GLN A 222 -15.76 2.01 -7.13
N VAL A 223 -15.83 1.42 -5.94
CA VAL A 223 -14.87 0.39 -5.49
C VAL A 223 -14.87 -0.80 -6.46
N ARG A 224 -16.06 -1.28 -6.86
CA ARG A 224 -16.17 -2.40 -7.81
C ARG A 224 -15.56 -2.07 -9.17
N ARG A 225 -15.79 -0.86 -9.67
CA ARG A 225 -15.22 -0.40 -10.94
C ARG A 225 -13.68 -0.41 -10.88
N GLU A 226 -13.11 0.14 -9.81
CA GLU A 226 -11.66 0.24 -9.64
C GLU A 226 -11.02 -1.14 -9.42
N ALA A 227 -11.52 -1.93 -8.48
CA ALA A 227 -10.97 -3.26 -8.17
C ALA A 227 -11.05 -4.24 -9.37
N THR A 228 -12.15 -4.20 -10.13
CA THR A 228 -12.32 -5.08 -11.31
C THR A 228 -11.32 -4.74 -12.42
N ALA A 229 -10.92 -3.47 -12.57
CA ALA A 229 -9.91 -3.05 -13.52
C ALA A 229 -8.52 -3.68 -13.25
N HIS A 230 -8.28 -4.16 -12.01
CA HIS A 230 -7.08 -4.88 -11.59
C HIS A 230 -7.25 -6.41 -11.58
N GLY A 231 -8.25 -6.94 -12.30
CA GLY A 231 -8.48 -8.37 -12.43
C GLY A 231 -9.13 -9.05 -11.22
N LEU A 232 -9.49 -8.29 -10.19
CA LEU A 232 -10.17 -8.82 -9.02
C LEU A 232 -11.65 -9.13 -9.34
N LYS A 233 -12.16 -10.23 -8.83
CA LYS A 233 -13.57 -10.64 -8.99
C LYS A 233 -14.34 -10.31 -7.72
N TRP A 234 -15.41 -9.53 -7.87
CA TRP A 234 -16.34 -9.28 -6.77
C TRP A 234 -16.92 -10.59 -6.25
N GLU A 235 -16.90 -10.75 -4.92
CA GLU A 235 -17.43 -11.95 -4.25
C GLU A 235 -18.72 -11.62 -3.52
N ARG A 236 -18.72 -10.62 -2.65
CA ARG A 236 -19.88 -10.19 -1.87
C ARG A 236 -19.66 -8.81 -1.24
N SER A 237 -20.73 -8.23 -0.74
CA SER A 237 -20.70 -7.01 0.07
C SER A 237 -21.32 -7.27 1.44
N ILE A 238 -20.67 -6.78 2.48
CA ILE A 238 -21.11 -6.82 3.88
C ILE A 238 -21.75 -5.46 4.18
N THR A 239 -23.02 -5.44 4.42
CA THR A 239 -23.83 -4.20 4.66
C THR A 239 -24.32 -4.09 6.10
N SER A 240 -23.92 -5.03 6.97
CA SER A 240 -24.35 -5.09 8.38
C SER A 240 -23.65 -4.07 9.28
N LEU A 241 -22.61 -3.38 8.79
CA LEU A 241 -21.88 -2.36 9.55
C LEU A 241 -22.73 -1.07 9.63
N PRO A 242 -22.69 -0.35 10.76
CA PRO A 242 -23.55 0.83 10.97
C PRO A 242 -23.32 1.94 9.95
N LEU A 243 -22.06 2.33 9.69
CA LEU A 243 -21.70 3.48 8.86
C LEU A 243 -20.95 3.09 7.59
N GLN A 244 -20.31 1.92 7.59
CA GLN A 244 -19.46 1.44 6.51
C GLN A 244 -20.14 0.30 5.74
N HIS A 245 -19.55 -0.03 4.61
CA HIS A 245 -19.73 -1.32 3.96
C HIS A 245 -18.36 -1.97 3.75
N ALA A 246 -18.32 -3.30 3.71
CA ALA A 246 -17.10 -4.00 3.36
C ALA A 246 -17.33 -4.78 2.07
N ILE A 247 -16.53 -4.48 1.06
CA ILE A 247 -16.67 -5.02 -0.29
C ILE A 247 -15.54 -6.01 -0.53
N VAL A 248 -15.91 -7.27 -0.71
CA VAL A 248 -14.97 -8.40 -0.80
C VAL A 248 -14.75 -8.79 -2.24
N PHE A 249 -13.49 -8.87 -2.61
CA PHE A 249 -13.05 -9.38 -3.91
C PHE A 249 -12.11 -10.55 -3.73
N ARG A 250 -12.01 -11.37 -4.77
CA ARG A 250 -11.12 -12.52 -4.86
C ARG A 250 -10.17 -12.36 -6.05
N LYS A 251 -8.90 -12.68 -5.82
CA LYS A 251 -7.93 -12.91 -6.89
C LYS A 251 -8.25 -14.26 -7.54
N PRO A 252 -8.41 -14.33 -8.87
CA PRO A 252 -8.60 -15.58 -9.60
C PRO A 252 -7.50 -16.61 -9.38
#